data_15dea38fecb03b689b6ddfc542ea872d
#
_entry.id   15dea38fecb03b689b6ddfc542ea872d
#
_cell.length_a   1.000
_cell.length_b   1.000
_cell.length_c   1.000
_cell.angle_alpha   90.00
_cell.angle_beta   90.00
_cell.angle_gamma   90.00
#
_symmetry.space_group_name_H-M   'P 1'
#
loop_
_entity.id
_entity.type
_entity.pdbx_description
1 polymer ?
#
loop_
_entity_poly.entity_id
_entity_poly.type
_entity_poly.pdbx_seq_one_letter_code
_entity_poly.pdbx_strand_id
1 'polypeptide(L)'
;MNEGACDPGALPPPCFFLREARSNASCRSFSRLSRNMPLFGISKEAAVGTAVLGVVAAAGFFAGRRSRSRFVFGTPKGSPNLLQQYVLDHSLREHPSLTKLKMVTADRRDKRMMVSRDQAQLMANLARLIRAKKVIEVGVFTGYNTLNMALVIPDDGKVVACDVNEESANLGKPVWKEAGVEHKIDLRIKPASQTLDELLSNGEAGTFDFAFIDADKEGYNDYYEKCLQLIRKGGIIAIDNVLLSGKVLNPERYGGEVQSMHELNKKIFRDPRVTISMILMGDGVTLAFKL
;
A
#
# COMPACT_ATOMS: atom_id res chain seq x y z
N MET A 1 -31.80 21.53 47.45
CA MET A 1 -31.51 22.79 46.71
C MET A 1 -30.07 22.68 46.24
N ASN A 2 -29.92 22.31 45.00
CA ASN A 2 -28.98 22.87 44.04
C ASN A 2 -29.04 22.11 42.74
N GLU A 3 -29.36 22.88 41.73
CA GLU A 3 -29.61 22.45 40.38
C GLU A 3 -28.30 22.11 39.66
N GLY A 4 -28.30 20.99 38.94
CA GLY A 4 -27.20 20.60 38.08
C GLY A 4 -27.28 21.29 36.73
N ALA A 5 -26.20 21.92 36.30
CA ALA A 5 -26.04 22.50 34.97
C ALA A 5 -25.74 21.42 33.94
N CYS A 6 -26.54 21.39 32.88
CA CYS A 6 -26.28 20.60 31.67
C CYS A 6 -25.21 21.27 30.80
N ASP A 7 -24.22 20.51 30.35
CA ASP A 7 -23.23 20.91 29.37
C ASP A 7 -23.74 20.66 27.94
N PRO A 8 -23.86 21.66 27.05
CA PRO A 8 -24.33 21.48 25.67
C PRO A 8 -23.18 21.41 24.68
N GLY A 9 -22.50 20.27 24.57
CA GLY A 9 -21.34 20.13 23.66
C GLY A 9 -21.01 18.76 23.13
N ALA A 10 -21.78 17.72 23.42
CA ALA A 10 -21.49 16.37 22.92
C ALA A 10 -22.24 16.07 21.62
N LEU A 11 -21.53 15.93 20.53
CA LEU A 11 -22.03 15.40 19.26
C LEU A 11 -22.31 13.88 19.41
N PRO A 12 -23.44 13.38 18.90
CA PRO A 12 -23.75 11.94 18.93
C PRO A 12 -22.92 11.16 17.91
N PRO A 13 -22.65 9.86 18.17
CA PRO A 13 -21.95 9.01 17.22
C PRO A 13 -22.80 8.67 15.99
N PRO A 14 -22.23 8.38 14.84
CA PRO A 14 -22.96 8.06 13.62
C PRO A 14 -23.67 6.71 13.73
N CYS A 15 -24.98 6.71 13.54
CA CYS A 15 -25.78 5.51 13.44
C CYS A 15 -25.54 4.79 12.12
N PHE A 16 -24.96 3.60 12.16
CA PHE A 16 -24.96 2.66 11.04
C PHE A 16 -26.32 1.97 10.96
N PHE A 17 -27.09 2.30 9.93
CA PHE A 17 -28.31 1.55 9.57
C PHE A 17 -27.93 0.25 8.87
N LEU A 18 -27.98 -0.86 9.59
CA LEU A 18 -28.07 -2.19 9.01
C LEU A 18 -29.54 -2.49 8.70
N ARG A 19 -29.86 -2.51 7.41
CA ARG A 19 -31.17 -2.94 6.90
C ARG A 19 -31.10 -4.42 6.56
N GLU A 20 -31.49 -5.27 7.50
CA GLU A 20 -31.77 -6.69 7.22
C GLU A 20 -33.03 -6.81 6.38
N ALA A 21 -32.90 -7.31 5.16
CA ALA A 21 -34.00 -7.78 4.33
C ALA A 21 -34.23 -9.27 4.62
N ARG A 22 -35.17 -9.58 5.46
CA ARG A 22 -35.71 -10.96 5.59
C ARG A 22 -36.66 -11.22 4.45
N SER A 23 -36.32 -12.11 3.53
CA SER A 23 -37.25 -12.70 2.57
C SER A 23 -37.78 -14.01 3.12
N ASN A 24 -39.02 -14.00 3.63
CA ASN A 24 -39.80 -15.21 3.87
C ASN A 24 -40.43 -15.63 2.54
N ALA A 25 -39.93 -16.68 1.93
CA ALA A 25 -40.61 -17.37 0.84
C ALA A 25 -41.29 -18.64 1.40
N SER A 26 -42.60 -18.54 1.60
CA SER A 26 -43.49 -19.65 1.93
C SER A 26 -43.65 -20.57 0.72
N CYS A 27 -43.30 -21.82 0.91
CA CYS A 27 -43.54 -22.91 -0.03
C CYS A 27 -45.06 -23.27 0.03
N ARG A 28 -45.82 -22.97 -1.03
CA ARG A 28 -47.15 -23.55 -1.25
C ARG A 28 -47.12 -24.43 -2.49
N SER A 29 -47.38 -25.69 -2.25
CA SER A 29 -47.67 -26.71 -3.23
C SER A 29 -48.91 -26.35 -4.06
N PHE A 30 -48.82 -26.37 -5.37
CA PHE A 30 -49.95 -26.38 -6.28
C PHE A 30 -50.00 -27.69 -7.05
N SER A 31 -50.95 -28.52 -6.69
CA SER A 31 -51.37 -29.72 -7.42
C SER A 31 -52.22 -29.33 -8.63
N ARG A 32 -51.91 -29.97 -9.74
CA ARG A 32 -52.75 -30.35 -10.91
C ARG A 32 -54.00 -29.49 -11.20
N LEU A 33 -53.95 -28.85 -12.36
CA LEU A 33 -55.14 -28.72 -13.23
C LEU A 33 -54.66 -28.79 -14.70
N SER A 34 -54.88 -29.98 -15.25
CA SER A 34 -54.91 -30.24 -16.69
C SER A 34 -56.17 -29.58 -17.29
N ARG A 35 -56.02 -28.63 -18.19
CA ARG A 35 -57.05 -28.28 -19.16
C ARG A 35 -56.42 -27.82 -20.47
N ASN A 36 -56.83 -28.48 -21.52
CA ASN A 36 -56.56 -28.25 -22.91
C ASN A 36 -56.63 -26.75 -23.29
N MET A 37 -55.54 -26.19 -23.80
CA MET A 37 -55.54 -24.96 -24.58
C MET A 37 -55.19 -25.28 -26.03
N PRO A 38 -55.89 -24.69 -27.01
CA PRO A 38 -55.59 -24.90 -28.41
C PRO A 38 -54.26 -24.29 -28.79
N LEU A 39 -53.49 -24.98 -29.63
CA LEU A 39 -52.29 -24.50 -30.25
C LEU A 39 -52.61 -23.32 -31.17
N PHE A 40 -52.42 -22.10 -30.69
CA PHE A 40 -52.31 -20.94 -31.58
C PHE A 40 -51.00 -21.02 -32.33
N GLY A 41 -51.05 -21.14 -33.65
CA GLY A 41 -49.89 -21.15 -34.51
C GLY A 41 -49.13 -19.86 -34.37
N ILE A 42 -47.90 -19.95 -33.86
CA ILE A 42 -46.97 -18.84 -33.87
C ILE A 42 -46.53 -18.59 -35.30
N SER A 43 -46.83 -17.41 -35.83
CA SER A 43 -46.42 -17.05 -37.21
C SER A 43 -44.90 -17.12 -37.33
N LYS A 44 -44.41 -17.55 -38.50
CA LYS A 44 -42.93 -17.65 -38.75
C LYS A 44 -42.21 -16.33 -38.46
N GLU A 45 -42.88 -15.21 -38.60
CA GLU A 45 -42.33 -13.87 -38.30
C GLU A 45 -42.14 -13.61 -36.79
N ALA A 46 -43.07 -14.10 -35.94
CA ALA A 46 -42.94 -14.01 -34.49
C ALA A 46 -41.80 -14.89 -33.94
N ALA A 47 -41.59 -16.07 -34.54
CA ALA A 47 -40.51 -16.97 -34.18
C ALA A 47 -39.11 -16.39 -34.59
N VAL A 48 -39.03 -15.73 -35.74
CA VAL A 48 -37.81 -15.05 -36.21
C VAL A 48 -37.49 -13.84 -35.30
N GLY A 49 -38.51 -13.03 -34.96
CA GLY A 49 -38.33 -11.86 -34.09
C GLY A 49 -37.84 -12.25 -32.71
N THR A 50 -38.37 -13.34 -32.12
CA THR A 50 -37.94 -13.83 -30.82
C THR A 50 -36.51 -14.40 -30.84
N ALA A 51 -36.12 -15.09 -31.92
CA ALA A 51 -34.76 -15.60 -32.11
C ALA A 51 -33.75 -14.47 -32.29
N VAL A 52 -34.08 -13.42 -33.04
CA VAL A 52 -33.20 -12.26 -33.26
C VAL A 52 -33.02 -11.48 -31.92
N LEU A 53 -34.08 -11.26 -31.15
CA LEU A 53 -34.00 -10.63 -29.85
C LEU A 53 -33.18 -11.47 -28.88
N GLY A 54 -33.30 -12.79 -28.87
CA GLY A 54 -32.49 -13.71 -28.07
C GLY A 54 -31.00 -13.64 -28.43
N VAL A 55 -30.65 -13.60 -29.71
CA VAL A 55 -29.27 -13.51 -30.19
C VAL A 55 -28.67 -12.15 -29.83
N VAL A 56 -29.41 -11.05 -29.99
CA VAL A 56 -28.94 -9.70 -29.62
C VAL A 56 -28.75 -9.57 -28.11
N ALA A 57 -29.66 -10.13 -27.32
CA ALA A 57 -29.51 -10.15 -25.85
C ALA A 57 -28.33 -11.01 -25.39
N ALA A 58 -28.11 -12.18 -26.01
CA ALA A 58 -26.97 -13.02 -25.73
C ALA A 58 -25.64 -12.36 -26.17
N ALA A 59 -25.60 -11.76 -27.38
CA ALA A 59 -24.42 -11.02 -27.82
C ALA A 59 -24.12 -9.81 -26.94
N GLY A 60 -25.15 -9.06 -26.51
CA GLY A 60 -25.02 -7.96 -25.56
C GLY A 60 -24.51 -8.42 -24.18
N PHE A 61 -25.00 -9.56 -23.70
CA PHE A 61 -24.55 -10.15 -22.43
C PHE A 61 -23.11 -10.66 -22.50
N PHE A 62 -22.69 -11.29 -23.62
CA PHE A 62 -21.30 -11.72 -23.83
C PHE A 62 -20.37 -10.56 -24.10
N ALA A 63 -20.80 -9.51 -24.83
CA ALA A 63 -20.03 -8.29 -25.02
C ALA A 63 -19.90 -7.51 -23.70
N GLY A 64 -20.97 -7.40 -22.90
CA GLY A 64 -20.93 -6.78 -21.57
C GLY A 64 -20.06 -7.55 -20.56
N ARG A 65 -20.00 -8.88 -20.66
CA ARG A 65 -19.06 -9.69 -19.86
C ARG A 65 -17.59 -9.54 -20.29
N ARG A 66 -17.32 -9.29 -21.58
CA ARG A 66 -15.96 -8.96 -22.06
C ARG A 66 -15.53 -7.54 -21.74
N SER A 67 -16.46 -6.62 -21.54
CA SER A 67 -16.21 -5.24 -21.15
C SER A 67 -16.14 -5.01 -19.63
N ARG A 68 -16.17 -6.04 -18.80
CA ARG A 68 -15.62 -5.90 -17.45
C ARG A 68 -14.14 -5.63 -17.62
N SER A 69 -13.81 -4.35 -17.58
CA SER A 69 -12.47 -3.82 -17.65
C SER A 69 -11.56 -4.71 -16.82
N ARG A 70 -10.69 -5.47 -17.48
CA ARG A 70 -9.46 -5.94 -16.89
C ARG A 70 -8.66 -4.67 -16.59
N PHE A 71 -8.92 -4.03 -15.47
CA PHE A 71 -7.88 -3.30 -14.77
C PHE A 71 -6.87 -4.35 -14.31
N VAL A 72 -6.20 -4.96 -15.28
CA VAL A 72 -5.03 -5.77 -15.04
C VAL A 72 -3.91 -4.75 -14.82
N PHE A 73 -3.62 -4.45 -13.55
CA PHE A 73 -2.36 -3.88 -13.16
C PHE A 73 -1.25 -4.92 -13.43
N GLY A 74 -1.00 -5.19 -14.70
CA GLY A 74 0.00 -6.09 -15.19
C GLY A 74 0.24 -5.71 -16.62
N THR A 75 1.12 -4.74 -16.87
CA THR A 75 1.68 -4.54 -18.20
C THR A 75 2.44 -5.79 -18.61
N PRO A 76 2.36 -6.21 -19.88
CA PRO A 76 3.22 -7.28 -20.41
C PRO A 76 4.68 -6.96 -20.05
N LYS A 77 5.44 -7.96 -19.59
CA LYS A 77 6.86 -7.81 -19.29
C LYS A 77 7.54 -7.18 -20.50
N GLY A 78 8.05 -5.95 -20.35
CA GLY A 78 8.82 -5.24 -21.38
C GLY A 78 8.20 -4.01 -22.01
N SER A 79 6.89 -3.74 -21.83
CA SER A 79 6.31 -2.48 -22.28
C SER A 79 6.44 -1.39 -21.22
N PRO A 80 6.82 -0.14 -21.58
CA PRO A 80 6.73 0.97 -20.63
C PRO A 80 5.29 1.08 -20.15
N ASN A 81 5.09 1.21 -18.83
CA ASN A 81 3.77 1.54 -18.31
C ASN A 81 3.50 3.02 -18.62
N LEU A 82 2.84 3.28 -19.74
CA LEU A 82 2.53 4.64 -20.20
C LEU A 82 1.77 5.45 -19.17
N LEU A 83 0.90 4.79 -18.38
CA LEU A 83 0.18 5.48 -17.31
C LEU A 83 1.12 5.86 -16.16
N GLN A 84 2.05 5.00 -15.78
CA GLN A 84 3.07 5.33 -14.78
C GLN A 84 3.99 6.44 -15.29
N GLN A 85 4.38 6.41 -16.56
CA GLN A 85 5.16 7.51 -17.14
C GLN A 85 4.38 8.83 -17.10
N TYR A 86 3.10 8.82 -17.46
CA TYR A 86 2.25 10.00 -17.34
C TYR A 86 2.20 10.54 -15.91
N VAL A 87 2.04 9.65 -14.90
CA VAL A 87 2.06 10.05 -13.47
C VAL A 87 3.39 10.72 -13.12
N LEU A 88 4.51 10.13 -13.51
CA LEU A 88 5.82 10.72 -13.26
C LEU A 88 5.97 12.09 -13.93
N ASP A 89 5.59 12.21 -15.19
CA ASP A 89 5.73 13.45 -15.97
C ASP A 89 4.86 14.60 -15.42
N HIS A 90 3.75 14.27 -14.73
CA HIS A 90 2.80 15.27 -14.26
C HIS A 90 2.81 15.49 -12.73
N SER A 91 3.57 14.69 -11.97
CA SER A 91 3.60 14.81 -10.50
C SER A 91 5.00 14.84 -9.91
N LEU A 92 6.01 14.23 -10.57
CA LEU A 92 7.33 14.10 -9.99
C LEU A 92 8.10 15.44 -10.05
N ARG A 93 8.62 15.85 -8.89
CA ARG A 93 9.52 17.00 -8.73
C ARG A 93 10.80 16.55 -8.05
N GLU A 94 11.59 15.78 -8.78
CA GLU A 94 12.80 15.15 -8.26
C GLU A 94 13.93 16.17 -8.03
N HIS A 95 14.57 16.11 -6.87
CA HIS A 95 15.75 16.93 -6.58
C HIS A 95 16.93 16.47 -7.47
N PRO A 96 17.80 17.39 -7.97
CA PRO A 96 18.93 17.03 -8.85
C PRO A 96 19.81 15.91 -8.28
N SER A 97 20.08 15.91 -6.98
CA SER A 97 20.84 14.85 -6.31
C SER A 97 20.17 13.48 -6.36
N LEU A 98 18.82 13.42 -6.29
CA LEU A 98 18.07 12.18 -6.47
C LEU A 98 18.20 11.66 -7.89
N THR A 99 18.10 12.54 -8.89
CA THR A 99 18.35 12.18 -10.30
C THR A 99 19.76 11.62 -10.49
N LYS A 100 20.77 12.23 -9.86
CA LYS A 100 22.17 11.75 -9.91
C LYS A 100 22.29 10.35 -9.28
N LEU A 101 21.71 10.13 -8.09
CA LEU A 101 21.78 8.84 -7.42
C LEU A 101 21.05 7.73 -8.20
N LYS A 102 19.92 8.06 -8.82
CA LYS A 102 19.23 7.18 -9.75
C LYS A 102 20.11 6.75 -10.93
N MET A 103 20.88 7.68 -11.52
CA MET A 103 21.82 7.35 -12.61
C MET A 103 22.91 6.39 -12.14
N VAL A 104 23.49 6.62 -10.97
CA VAL A 104 24.47 5.70 -10.34
C VAL A 104 23.85 4.31 -10.13
N THR A 105 22.59 4.26 -9.74
CA THR A 105 21.88 2.99 -9.53
C THR A 105 21.52 2.29 -10.84
N ALA A 106 21.30 3.04 -11.93
CA ALA A 106 20.81 2.50 -13.22
C ALA A 106 21.77 1.50 -13.87
N ASP A 107 23.08 1.58 -13.58
CA ASP A 107 24.10 0.69 -14.11
C ASP A 107 24.19 -0.66 -13.37
N ARG A 108 23.48 -0.80 -12.24
CA ARG A 108 23.48 -2.03 -11.44
C ARG A 108 22.54 -3.08 -12.03
N ARG A 109 22.89 -4.36 -11.80
CA ARG A 109 22.04 -5.50 -12.17
C ARG A 109 20.76 -5.57 -11.33
N ASP A 110 20.86 -5.14 -10.07
CA ASP A 110 19.80 -5.16 -9.05
C ASP A 110 19.02 -3.82 -8.94
N LYS A 111 19.19 -2.91 -9.88
CA LYS A 111 18.53 -1.58 -9.92
C LYS A 111 17.02 -1.57 -9.67
N ARG A 112 16.36 -2.73 -9.83
CA ARG A 112 14.92 -2.89 -9.56
C ARG A 112 14.59 -2.86 -8.07
N MET A 113 15.59 -2.96 -7.20
CA MET A 113 15.42 -2.85 -5.75
C MET A 113 15.24 -1.40 -5.30
N MET A 114 15.57 -0.43 -6.14
CA MET A 114 15.35 0.98 -5.81
C MET A 114 13.85 1.27 -5.74
N VAL A 115 13.41 1.90 -4.66
CA VAL A 115 12.03 2.37 -4.48
C VAL A 115 11.58 3.20 -5.68
N SER A 116 10.29 3.10 -6.05
CA SER A 116 9.75 3.90 -7.14
C SER A 116 9.75 5.40 -6.79
N ARG A 117 10.03 6.25 -7.80
CA ARG A 117 10.26 7.68 -7.58
C ARG A 117 9.02 8.43 -7.08
N ASP A 118 7.85 8.06 -7.57
CA ASP A 118 6.56 8.57 -7.13
C ASP A 118 6.26 8.17 -5.68
N GLN A 119 6.60 6.93 -5.30
CA GLN A 119 6.48 6.46 -3.92
C GLN A 119 7.42 7.22 -2.99
N ALA A 120 8.71 7.37 -3.36
CA ALA A 120 9.66 8.15 -2.58
C ALA A 120 9.17 9.59 -2.39
N GLN A 121 8.62 10.24 -3.44
CA GLN A 121 8.05 11.58 -3.32
C GLN A 121 6.84 11.61 -2.37
N LEU A 122 5.97 10.60 -2.38
CA LEU A 122 4.88 10.49 -1.42
C LEU A 122 5.41 10.41 0.02
N MET A 123 6.43 9.57 0.26
CA MET A 123 7.05 9.45 1.59
C MET A 123 7.63 10.80 2.05
N ALA A 124 8.34 11.50 1.18
CA ALA A 124 8.85 12.85 1.45
C ALA A 124 7.75 13.85 1.80
N ASN A 125 6.64 13.84 1.06
CA ASN A 125 5.51 14.71 1.30
C ASN A 125 4.82 14.41 2.64
N LEU A 126 4.68 13.13 3.00
CA LEU A 126 4.15 12.71 4.30
C LEU A 126 5.09 13.13 5.44
N ALA A 127 6.39 12.95 5.29
CA ALA A 127 7.38 13.41 6.28
C ALA A 127 7.31 14.93 6.49
N ARG A 128 7.18 15.73 5.41
CA ARG A 128 6.96 17.18 5.51
C ARG A 128 5.64 17.52 6.21
N LEU A 129 4.55 16.82 5.86
CA LEU A 129 3.22 17.07 6.43
C LEU A 129 3.22 16.92 7.95
N ILE A 130 3.87 15.87 8.47
CA ILE A 130 3.97 15.62 9.92
C ILE A 130 5.14 16.34 10.59
N ARG A 131 5.91 17.16 9.82
CA ARG A 131 7.12 17.87 10.27
C ARG A 131 8.14 16.92 10.91
N ALA A 132 8.40 15.79 10.23
CA ALA A 132 9.31 14.77 10.72
C ALA A 132 10.72 15.32 10.91
N LYS A 133 11.34 14.95 12.03
CA LYS A 133 12.75 15.21 12.38
C LYS A 133 13.56 13.93 12.48
N LYS A 134 12.98 12.87 13.03
CA LYS A 134 13.65 11.59 13.25
C LYS A 134 12.98 10.51 12.40
N VAL A 135 13.75 9.93 11.50
CA VAL A 135 13.30 8.93 10.53
C VAL A 135 14.09 7.64 10.71
N ILE A 136 13.43 6.49 10.59
CA ILE A 136 14.05 5.18 10.49
C ILE A 136 13.85 4.67 9.08
N GLU A 137 14.90 4.11 8.48
CA GLU A 137 14.84 3.37 7.23
C GLU A 137 15.44 1.99 7.40
N VAL A 138 14.65 0.96 7.11
CA VAL A 138 15.03 -0.45 7.15
C VAL A 138 15.11 -0.96 5.72
N GLY A 139 16.34 -1.14 5.22
CA GLY A 139 16.67 -1.36 3.83
C GLY A 139 17.03 -0.06 3.10
N VAL A 140 18.32 0.13 2.83
CA VAL A 140 18.90 1.36 2.24
C VAL A 140 19.18 1.17 0.75
N PHE A 141 19.68 -0.01 0.37
CA PHE A 141 20.18 -0.29 -0.97
C PHE A 141 21.22 0.75 -1.39
N THR A 142 20.98 1.54 -2.45
CA THR A 142 21.89 2.63 -2.89
C THR A 142 21.60 3.96 -2.19
N GLY A 143 20.64 4.00 -1.26
CA GLY A 143 20.33 5.17 -0.44
C GLY A 143 19.50 6.25 -1.12
N TYR A 144 18.68 5.87 -2.14
CA TYR A 144 17.82 6.84 -2.83
C TYR A 144 16.75 7.40 -1.88
N ASN A 145 16.05 6.53 -1.13
CA ASN A 145 15.04 7.01 -0.18
C ASN A 145 15.69 7.63 1.07
N THR A 146 16.85 7.15 1.50
CA THR A 146 17.66 7.79 2.55
C THR A 146 17.95 9.25 2.22
N LEU A 147 18.47 9.49 0.99
CA LEU A 147 18.71 10.85 0.48
C LEU A 147 17.41 11.67 0.43
N ASN A 148 16.35 11.07 -0.10
CA ASN A 148 15.05 11.71 -0.21
C ASN A 148 14.51 12.18 1.14
N MET A 149 14.62 11.35 2.18
CA MET A 149 14.23 11.71 3.55
C MET A 149 15.16 12.78 4.16
N ALA A 150 16.46 12.65 3.98
CA ALA A 150 17.43 13.64 4.49
C ALA A 150 17.25 15.04 3.88
N LEU A 151 16.79 15.11 2.62
CA LEU A 151 16.49 16.38 1.93
C LEU A 151 15.25 17.09 2.48
N VAL A 152 14.34 16.38 3.13
CA VAL A 152 13.05 16.96 3.55
C VAL A 152 12.91 17.20 5.05
N ILE A 153 13.74 16.56 5.87
CA ILE A 153 13.81 16.84 7.30
C ILE A 153 14.68 18.07 7.58
N PRO A 154 14.47 18.79 8.69
CA PRO A 154 15.26 19.96 9.05
C PRO A 154 16.74 19.61 9.28
N ASP A 155 17.60 20.63 9.41
CA ASP A 155 19.06 20.43 9.57
C ASP A 155 19.45 19.75 10.89
N ASP A 156 18.64 19.92 11.91
CA ASP A 156 18.75 19.22 13.20
C ASP A 156 18.09 17.83 13.20
N GLY A 157 17.59 17.40 12.05
CA GLY A 157 16.92 16.10 11.89
C GLY A 157 17.91 14.96 11.67
N LYS A 158 17.43 13.72 11.79
CA LYS A 158 18.23 12.49 11.65
C LYS A 158 17.48 11.39 10.91
N VAL A 159 18.17 10.73 10.00
CA VAL A 159 17.74 9.47 9.37
C VAL A 159 18.65 8.36 9.89
N VAL A 160 18.10 7.42 10.66
CA VAL A 160 18.77 6.17 11.02
C VAL A 160 18.51 5.17 9.91
N ALA A 161 19.53 4.89 9.11
CA ALA A 161 19.45 4.07 7.90
C ALA A 161 20.13 2.72 8.13
N CYS A 162 19.36 1.62 8.07
CA CYS A 162 19.82 0.27 8.40
C CYS A 162 19.94 -0.58 7.14
N ASP A 163 21.10 -1.15 6.89
CA ASP A 163 21.33 -2.12 5.83
C ASP A 163 22.41 -3.14 6.25
N VAL A 164 22.41 -4.29 5.62
CA VAL A 164 23.50 -5.29 5.77
C VAL A 164 24.53 -5.23 4.65
N ASN A 165 24.19 -4.57 3.53
CA ASN A 165 25.02 -4.47 2.34
C ASN A 165 25.76 -3.14 2.28
N GLU A 166 26.96 -3.10 2.85
CA GLU A 166 27.79 -1.91 2.88
C GLU A 166 28.17 -1.42 1.47
N GLU A 167 28.47 -2.32 0.55
CA GLU A 167 28.86 -1.99 -0.83
C GLU A 167 27.78 -1.17 -1.53
N SER A 168 26.53 -1.61 -1.44
CA SER A 168 25.40 -0.89 -2.04
C SER A 168 25.17 0.45 -1.37
N ALA A 169 25.16 0.51 -0.04
CA ALA A 169 24.88 1.73 0.73
C ALA A 169 25.99 2.79 0.53
N ASN A 170 27.24 2.36 0.36
CA ASN A 170 28.38 3.27 0.12
C ASN A 170 28.27 4.02 -1.21
N LEU A 171 27.50 3.54 -2.19
CA LEU A 171 27.25 4.26 -3.46
C LEU A 171 26.50 5.58 -3.26
N GLY A 172 25.68 5.67 -2.22
CA GLY A 172 24.92 6.88 -1.89
C GLY A 172 25.78 7.99 -1.26
N LYS A 173 26.80 7.63 -0.47
CA LYS A 173 27.59 8.58 0.34
C LYS A 173 28.14 9.78 -0.41
N PRO A 174 28.78 9.63 -1.60
CA PRO A 174 29.28 10.78 -2.35
C PRO A 174 28.16 11.75 -2.75
N VAL A 175 26.98 11.21 -3.08
CA VAL A 175 25.83 12.02 -3.48
C VAL A 175 25.20 12.69 -2.27
N TRP A 176 25.13 12.03 -1.12
CA TRP A 176 24.65 12.63 0.15
C TRP A 176 25.50 13.79 0.60
N LYS A 177 26.84 13.64 0.46
CA LYS A 177 27.83 14.69 0.75
C LYS A 177 27.66 15.88 -0.18
N GLU A 178 27.56 15.65 -1.50
CA GLU A 178 27.35 16.70 -2.48
C GLU A 178 26.01 17.44 -2.27
N ALA A 179 24.98 16.71 -1.84
CA ALA A 179 23.70 17.29 -1.48
C ALA A 179 23.71 18.06 -0.15
N GLY A 180 24.81 18.02 0.60
CA GLY A 180 24.97 18.70 1.89
C GLY A 180 24.17 18.08 3.05
N VAL A 181 23.70 16.82 2.91
CA VAL A 181 22.82 16.18 3.91
C VAL A 181 23.44 14.98 4.62
N GLU A 182 24.70 14.64 4.33
CA GLU A 182 25.40 13.49 4.93
C GLU A 182 25.38 13.54 6.47
N HIS A 183 25.49 14.72 7.05
CA HIS A 183 25.45 14.93 8.51
C HIS A 183 24.15 14.51 9.18
N LYS A 184 23.05 14.43 8.44
CA LYS A 184 21.73 13.96 8.92
C LYS A 184 21.60 12.44 8.89
N ILE A 185 22.50 11.71 8.20
CA ILE A 185 22.36 10.28 7.92
C ILE A 185 23.26 9.48 8.86
N ASP A 186 22.64 8.66 9.70
CA ASP A 186 23.28 7.68 10.58
C ASP A 186 23.14 6.29 9.92
N LEU A 187 24.12 5.96 9.07
CA LEU A 187 24.13 4.68 8.36
C LEU A 187 24.69 3.58 9.26
N ARG A 188 23.88 2.55 9.51
CA ARG A 188 24.25 1.41 10.35
C ARG A 188 24.27 0.12 9.53
N ILE A 189 25.48 -0.40 9.30
CA ILE A 189 25.72 -1.64 8.54
C ILE A 189 25.72 -2.83 9.48
N LYS A 190 24.49 -3.36 9.73
CA LYS A 190 24.22 -4.55 10.54
C LYS A 190 22.76 -4.95 10.41
N PRO A 191 22.33 -6.15 10.89
CA PRO A 191 20.92 -6.52 10.89
C PRO A 191 20.05 -5.43 11.51
N ALA A 192 19.02 -5.01 10.80
CA ALA A 192 18.15 -3.91 11.23
C ALA A 192 17.49 -4.18 12.58
N SER A 193 17.12 -5.45 12.84
CA SER A 193 16.58 -5.89 14.13
C SER A 193 17.48 -5.46 15.31
N GLN A 194 18.82 -5.64 15.19
CA GLN A 194 19.78 -5.23 16.23
C GLN A 194 19.80 -3.70 16.41
N THR A 195 19.78 -2.95 15.30
CA THR A 195 19.70 -1.48 15.38
C THR A 195 18.44 -1.01 16.09
N LEU A 196 17.30 -1.61 15.76
CA LEU A 196 16.01 -1.25 16.37
C LEU A 196 16.00 -1.61 17.86
N ASP A 197 16.58 -2.75 18.26
CA ASP A 197 16.73 -3.14 19.67
C ASP A 197 17.64 -2.17 20.45
N GLU A 198 18.74 -1.74 19.84
CA GLU A 198 19.62 -0.72 20.44
C GLU A 198 18.90 0.61 20.66
N LEU A 199 18.11 1.07 19.66
CA LEU A 199 17.33 2.30 19.80
C LEU A 199 16.31 2.18 20.95
N LEU A 200 15.62 1.04 21.07
CA LEU A 200 14.69 0.80 22.17
C LEU A 200 15.41 0.75 23.51
N SER A 201 16.55 0.06 23.59
CA SER A 201 17.36 -0.04 24.81
C SER A 201 17.94 1.31 25.25
N ASN A 202 18.19 2.22 24.31
CA ASN A 202 18.64 3.58 24.56
C ASN A 202 17.52 4.55 24.95
N GLY A 203 16.29 4.06 25.15
CA GLY A 203 15.15 4.87 25.59
C GLY A 203 14.51 5.70 24.46
N GLU A 204 14.73 5.34 23.21
CA GLU A 204 14.21 6.07 22.03
C GLU A 204 12.74 5.73 21.68
N ALA A 205 12.05 4.97 22.54
CA ALA A 205 10.64 4.65 22.34
C ALA A 205 9.78 5.91 22.22
N GLY A 206 8.95 5.97 21.17
CA GLY A 206 8.05 7.10 20.91
C GLY A 206 8.75 8.42 20.49
N THR A 207 10.01 8.36 20.04
CA THR A 207 10.77 9.57 19.66
C THR A 207 10.92 9.77 18.16
N PHE A 208 10.66 8.74 17.35
CA PHE A 208 10.75 8.83 15.90
C PHE A 208 9.40 9.25 15.28
N ASP A 209 9.46 9.95 14.17
CA ASP A 209 8.29 10.49 13.47
C ASP A 209 7.82 9.59 12.34
N PHE A 210 8.77 9.00 11.62
CA PHE A 210 8.51 8.24 10.40
C PHE A 210 9.42 7.00 10.34
N ALA A 211 8.87 5.86 9.91
CA ALA A 211 9.64 4.67 9.57
C ALA A 211 9.29 4.21 8.15
N PHE A 212 10.30 3.78 7.39
CA PHE A 212 10.15 3.12 6.10
C PHE A 212 10.77 1.72 6.18
N ILE A 213 10.00 0.68 5.83
CA ILE A 213 10.42 -0.72 5.90
C ILE A 213 10.42 -1.30 4.50
N ASP A 214 11.61 -1.61 3.97
CA ASP A 214 11.83 -2.25 2.67
C ASP A 214 13.11 -3.10 2.68
N ALA A 215 13.09 -4.21 3.40
CA ALA A 215 14.23 -5.13 3.54
C ALA A 215 13.81 -6.59 3.26
N ASP A 216 14.44 -7.55 3.94
CA ASP A 216 14.07 -8.98 3.89
C ASP A 216 12.66 -9.20 4.45
N LYS A 217 11.84 -9.93 3.70
CA LYS A 217 10.40 -10.05 4.02
C LYS A 217 10.12 -10.92 5.24
N GLU A 218 11.06 -11.77 5.63
CA GLU A 218 10.97 -12.58 6.86
C GLU A 218 11.07 -11.71 8.11
N GLY A 219 11.87 -10.64 8.08
CA GLY A 219 12.06 -9.69 9.18
C GLY A 219 10.90 -8.71 9.38
N TYR A 220 10.00 -8.54 8.41
CA TYR A 220 8.99 -7.46 8.42
C TYR A 220 8.10 -7.43 9.65
N ASN A 221 7.71 -8.58 10.18
CA ASN A 221 6.88 -8.62 11.40
C ASN A 221 7.63 -8.06 12.62
N ASP A 222 8.90 -8.38 12.78
CA ASP A 222 9.76 -7.86 13.84
C ASP A 222 10.01 -6.37 13.66
N TYR A 223 10.36 -5.96 12.43
CA TYR A 223 10.57 -4.54 12.10
C TYR A 223 9.32 -3.70 12.38
N TYR A 224 8.13 -4.20 12.01
CA TYR A 224 6.88 -3.51 12.29
C TYR A 224 6.65 -3.30 13.79
N GLU A 225 6.80 -4.34 14.61
CA GLU A 225 6.59 -4.26 16.07
C GLU A 225 7.58 -3.31 16.74
N LYS A 226 8.85 -3.36 16.36
CA LYS A 226 9.88 -2.48 16.92
C LYS A 226 9.69 -1.03 16.44
N CYS A 227 9.42 -0.82 15.17
CA CYS A 227 9.08 0.51 14.65
C CYS A 227 7.84 1.08 15.33
N LEU A 228 6.82 0.24 15.58
CA LEU A 228 5.63 0.70 16.28
C LEU A 228 5.91 1.19 17.70
N GLN A 229 6.91 0.63 18.38
CA GLN A 229 7.36 1.13 19.68
C GLN A 229 8.15 2.45 19.53
N LEU A 230 9.04 2.53 18.53
CA LEU A 230 9.91 3.69 18.28
C LEU A 230 9.17 4.92 17.77
N ILE A 231 8.14 4.74 16.95
CA ILE A 231 7.35 5.83 16.37
C ILE A 231 6.45 6.45 17.44
N ARG A 232 6.39 7.79 17.46
CA ARG A 232 5.48 8.55 18.32
C ARG A 232 4.01 8.42 17.91
N LYS A 233 3.09 8.80 18.78
CA LYS A 233 1.68 8.99 18.40
C LYS A 233 1.55 10.02 17.28
N GLY A 234 0.70 9.74 16.29
CA GLY A 234 0.55 10.54 15.08
C GLY A 234 1.71 10.42 14.08
N GLY A 235 2.70 9.55 14.35
CA GLY A 235 3.75 9.21 13.40
C GLY A 235 3.30 8.14 12.40
N ILE A 236 4.15 7.87 11.41
CA ILE A 236 3.82 7.02 10.25
C ILE A 236 4.84 5.87 10.14
N ILE A 237 4.35 4.66 9.87
CA ILE A 237 5.15 3.53 9.43
C ILE A 237 4.71 3.20 8.01
N ALA A 238 5.60 3.34 7.04
CA ALA A 238 5.38 2.95 5.66
C ALA A 238 6.06 1.59 5.41
N ILE A 239 5.30 0.63 4.89
CA ILE A 239 5.75 -0.75 4.67
C ILE A 239 5.61 -1.04 3.18
N ASP A 240 6.74 -1.26 2.51
CA ASP A 240 6.81 -1.49 1.06
C ASP A 240 6.61 -2.97 0.68
N ASN A 241 6.33 -3.20 -0.59
CA ASN A 241 6.13 -4.51 -1.23
C ASN A 241 5.02 -5.39 -0.59
N VAL A 242 4.04 -4.77 0.02
CA VAL A 242 2.97 -5.51 0.73
C VAL A 242 2.09 -6.38 -0.18
N LEU A 243 2.19 -6.21 -1.51
CA LEU A 243 1.43 -6.99 -2.49
C LEU A 243 2.25 -8.07 -3.20
N LEU A 244 3.58 -8.03 -3.19
CA LEU A 244 4.48 -9.00 -3.81
C LEU A 244 4.04 -9.38 -5.23
N SER A 245 3.82 -8.37 -6.09
CA SER A 245 3.35 -8.52 -7.48
C SER A 245 2.03 -9.32 -7.58
N GLY A 246 1.15 -9.18 -6.59
CA GLY A 246 -0.13 -9.88 -6.50
C GLY A 246 -0.06 -11.32 -5.98
N LYS A 247 1.13 -11.82 -5.62
CA LYS A 247 1.30 -13.20 -5.10
C LYS A 247 0.55 -13.41 -3.79
N VAL A 248 0.39 -12.36 -2.97
CA VAL A 248 -0.36 -12.40 -1.70
C VAL A 248 -1.83 -12.84 -1.85
N LEU A 249 -2.37 -12.85 -3.07
CA LEU A 249 -3.73 -13.35 -3.35
C LEU A 249 -3.83 -14.89 -3.28
N ASN A 250 -2.70 -15.59 -3.43
CA ASN A 250 -2.63 -17.05 -3.39
C ASN A 250 -1.40 -17.49 -2.59
N PRO A 251 -1.32 -17.18 -1.28
CA PRO A 251 -0.12 -17.37 -0.48
C PRO A 251 0.30 -18.84 -0.39
N GLU A 252 -0.66 -19.77 -0.37
CA GLU A 252 -0.38 -21.22 -0.29
C GLU A 252 0.43 -21.73 -1.50
N ARG A 253 0.28 -21.08 -2.68
CA ARG A 253 1.01 -21.45 -3.89
C ARG A 253 2.48 -21.08 -3.83
N TYR A 254 2.85 -20.04 -3.10
CA TYR A 254 4.19 -19.48 -3.09
C TYR A 254 4.96 -19.74 -1.80
N GLY A 255 4.26 -19.94 -0.67
CA GLY A 255 4.88 -20.18 0.65
C GLY A 255 5.82 -19.06 1.14
N GLY A 256 6.68 -19.38 2.11
CA GLY A 256 7.78 -18.53 2.56
C GLY A 256 7.45 -17.05 2.75
N GLU A 257 8.21 -16.17 2.10
CA GLU A 257 8.06 -14.70 2.17
C GLU A 257 6.64 -14.22 1.83
N VAL A 258 5.97 -14.87 0.87
CA VAL A 258 4.62 -14.49 0.45
C VAL A 258 3.61 -14.77 1.54
N GLN A 259 3.75 -15.93 2.21
CA GLN A 259 2.90 -16.29 3.34
C GLN A 259 3.14 -15.33 4.51
N SER A 260 4.40 -15.03 4.83
CA SER A 260 4.78 -14.09 5.88
C SER A 260 4.17 -12.70 5.64
N MET A 261 4.25 -12.19 4.41
CA MET A 261 3.67 -10.91 4.04
C MET A 261 2.13 -10.92 4.13
N HIS A 262 1.48 -12.00 3.68
CA HIS A 262 0.04 -12.15 3.77
C HIS A 262 -0.45 -12.14 5.23
N GLU A 263 0.24 -12.85 6.12
CA GLU A 263 -0.08 -12.85 7.55
C GLU A 263 0.21 -11.48 8.21
N LEU A 264 1.28 -10.81 7.82
CA LEU A 264 1.56 -9.45 8.28
C LEU A 264 0.45 -8.47 7.85
N ASN A 265 0.00 -8.53 6.61
CA ASN A 265 -1.11 -7.69 6.12
C ASN A 265 -2.38 -7.92 6.94
N LYS A 266 -2.71 -9.18 7.28
CA LYS A 266 -3.84 -9.51 8.16
C LYS A 266 -3.66 -8.97 9.57
N LYS A 267 -2.44 -9.09 10.12
CA LYS A 267 -2.10 -8.58 11.45
C LYS A 267 -2.29 -7.08 11.53
N ILE A 268 -1.69 -6.34 10.61
CA ILE A 268 -1.77 -4.86 10.58
C ILE A 268 -3.21 -4.39 10.40
N PHE A 269 -4.00 -5.07 9.54
CA PHE A 269 -5.41 -4.76 9.34
C PHE A 269 -6.24 -4.86 10.64
N ARG A 270 -5.85 -5.73 11.58
CA ARG A 270 -6.55 -5.95 12.86
C ARG A 270 -5.91 -5.20 14.03
N ASP A 271 -4.81 -4.51 13.80
CA ASP A 271 -4.07 -3.85 14.86
C ASP A 271 -4.76 -2.57 15.34
N PRO A 272 -5.30 -2.54 16.56
CA PRO A 272 -6.00 -1.36 17.08
C PRO A 272 -5.08 -0.18 17.41
N ARG A 273 -3.76 -0.37 17.36
CA ARG A 273 -2.77 0.67 17.68
C ARG A 273 -2.54 1.63 16.51
N VAL A 274 -3.09 1.30 15.32
CA VAL A 274 -2.90 2.09 14.10
C VAL A 274 -4.19 2.25 13.32
N THR A 275 -4.30 3.32 12.54
CA THR A 275 -5.17 3.37 11.36
C THR A 275 -4.31 3.16 10.11
N ILE A 276 -4.89 2.58 9.05
CA ILE A 276 -4.09 2.16 7.89
C ILE A 276 -4.67 2.62 6.56
N SER A 277 -3.80 2.75 5.58
CA SER A 277 -4.16 2.81 4.16
C SER A 277 -3.20 1.95 3.37
N MET A 278 -3.72 1.01 2.59
CA MET A 278 -2.93 0.23 1.64
C MET A 278 -3.12 0.80 0.24
N ILE A 279 -2.03 1.19 -0.41
CA ILE A 279 -2.01 1.95 -1.66
C ILE A 279 -1.38 1.09 -2.76
N LEU A 280 -2.03 1.06 -3.94
CA LEU A 280 -1.51 0.43 -5.17
C LEU A 280 -0.46 1.35 -5.83
N MET A 281 0.73 1.41 -5.24
CA MET A 281 1.86 2.18 -5.72
C MET A 281 3.11 1.30 -5.61
N GLY A 282 3.99 1.29 -6.62
CA GLY A 282 5.09 0.35 -6.66
C GLY A 282 4.60 -1.10 -6.59
N ASP A 283 5.11 -1.88 -5.66
CA ASP A 283 4.65 -3.24 -5.34
C ASP A 283 3.69 -3.28 -4.13
N GLY A 284 2.97 -2.18 -3.94
CA GLY A 284 2.05 -1.94 -2.83
C GLY A 284 2.74 -1.39 -1.59
N VAL A 285 2.17 -0.34 -1.01
CA VAL A 285 2.65 0.25 0.24
C VAL A 285 1.52 0.35 1.26
N THR A 286 1.76 -0.11 2.48
CA THR A 286 0.86 0.14 3.62
C THR A 286 1.39 1.31 4.42
N LEU A 287 0.56 2.32 4.61
CA LEU A 287 0.78 3.41 5.54
C LEU A 287 0.03 3.09 6.83
N ALA A 288 0.75 2.93 7.94
CA ALA A 288 0.19 2.74 9.27
C ALA A 288 0.44 4.00 10.11
N PHE A 289 -0.64 4.62 10.57
CA PHE A 289 -0.64 5.84 11.37
C PHE A 289 -0.85 5.48 12.83
N LYS A 290 0.13 5.71 13.70
CA LYS A 290 0.08 5.34 15.11
C LYS A 290 -0.91 6.24 15.89
N LEU A 291 -1.82 5.62 16.64
CA LEU A 291 -2.85 6.26 17.47
C LEU A 291 -2.34 6.71 18.84
#